data_4df5660473b580d8c1d0b638a2a726f9
#
_entry.id   4df5660473b580d8c1d0b638a2a726f9
#
_cell.length_a   1.000
_cell.length_b   1.000
_cell.length_c   1.000
_cell.angle_alpha   90.00
_cell.angle_beta   90.00
_cell.angle_gamma   90.00
#
_symmetry.space_group_name_H-M   'P 1'
#
loop_
_entity.id
_entity.type
_entity.pdbx_description
1 polymer ?
#
loop_
_entity_poly.entity_id
_entity_poly.type
_entity_poly.pdbx_seq_one_letter_code
_entity_poly.pdbx_strand_id
1 'polypeptide(L)'
;MSITDDKILKFVTKLKNSIRDESIPPRISKAIKMFKKESNLLYIDKTDDTLKAVIKSQTHPDKLEYAISLNSNGNFFCGTQNLFPCGGLRGKICKHIILALIATIKSNQGSVDEMIRWVDNTKSIKPKFMKPQATAIFVKYQNAIDGIIEWRPVEILPEDFMAF
;
A
#
# COMPACT_ATOMS: atom_id res chain seq x y z
N MET A 1 -5.15 -24.13 1.64
CA MET A 1 -4.96 -22.69 1.41
C MET A 1 -6.17 -21.94 1.93
N SER A 2 -5.99 -20.87 2.65
CA SER A 2 -7.10 -20.07 3.19
C SER A 2 -7.79 -19.27 2.08
N ILE A 3 -9.06 -18.87 2.33
CA ILE A 3 -9.79 -18.00 1.40
C ILE A 3 -9.04 -16.70 1.16
N THR A 4 -8.34 -16.19 2.18
CA THR A 4 -7.57 -14.96 2.08
C THR A 4 -6.38 -15.12 1.14
N ASP A 5 -5.71 -16.27 1.20
CA ASP A 5 -4.58 -16.56 0.29
C ASP A 5 -5.07 -16.66 -1.15
N ASP A 6 -6.25 -17.24 -1.36
CA ASP A 6 -6.86 -17.32 -2.69
C ASP A 6 -7.16 -15.92 -3.23
N LYS A 7 -7.65 -15.02 -2.39
CA LYS A 7 -7.89 -13.62 -2.78
C LYS A 7 -6.60 -12.93 -3.18
N ILE A 8 -5.52 -13.13 -2.43
CA ILE A 8 -4.22 -12.53 -2.74
C ILE A 8 -3.67 -13.09 -4.05
N LEU A 9 -3.75 -14.39 -4.26
CA LEU A 9 -3.34 -15.00 -5.52
C LEU A 9 -4.13 -14.46 -6.70
N LYS A 10 -5.45 -14.31 -6.54
CA LYS A 10 -6.30 -13.72 -7.56
C LYS A 10 -5.91 -12.28 -7.85
N PHE A 11 -5.65 -11.49 -6.81
CA PHE A 11 -5.20 -10.11 -6.96
C PHE A 11 -3.89 -10.03 -7.71
N VAL A 12 -2.90 -10.84 -7.34
CA VAL A 12 -1.58 -10.85 -7.98
C VAL A 12 -1.70 -11.20 -9.47
N THR A 13 -2.49 -12.21 -9.81
CA THR A 13 -2.72 -12.60 -11.19
C THR A 13 -3.36 -11.46 -11.99
N LYS A 14 -4.39 -10.83 -11.43
CA LYS A 14 -5.07 -9.71 -12.08
C LYS A 14 -4.18 -8.48 -12.20
N LEU A 15 -3.34 -8.23 -11.20
CA LEU A 15 -2.40 -7.10 -11.23
C LEU A 15 -1.39 -7.27 -12.36
N LYS A 16 -0.82 -8.47 -12.52
CA LYS A 16 0.11 -8.75 -13.62
C LYS A 16 -0.54 -8.57 -14.99
N ASN A 17 -1.82 -8.88 -15.10
CA ASN A 17 -2.57 -8.69 -16.35
C ASN A 17 -2.96 -7.24 -16.57
N SER A 18 -3.21 -6.50 -15.50
CA SER A 18 -3.58 -5.09 -15.57
C SER A 18 -2.39 -4.22 -16.01
N ILE A 19 -1.24 -4.40 -15.40
CA ILE A 19 -0.02 -3.66 -15.74
C ILE A 19 0.99 -4.66 -16.29
N ARG A 20 1.04 -4.77 -17.61
CA ARG A 20 1.93 -5.69 -18.31
C ARG A 20 3.29 -5.04 -18.51
N ASP A 21 4.08 -5.05 -17.45
CA ASP A 21 5.43 -4.50 -17.44
C ASP A 21 6.32 -5.42 -16.63
N GLU A 22 7.50 -5.71 -17.13
CA GLU A 22 8.43 -6.64 -16.48
C GLU A 22 8.95 -6.14 -15.12
N SER A 23 8.76 -4.85 -14.80
CA SER A 23 9.12 -4.31 -13.49
C SER A 23 8.10 -4.68 -12.39
N ILE A 24 6.90 -5.08 -12.75
CA ILE A 24 5.81 -5.33 -11.80
C ILE A 24 6.01 -6.63 -10.99
N PRO A 25 6.32 -7.79 -11.60
CA PRO A 25 6.50 -9.01 -10.81
C PRO A 25 7.52 -8.90 -9.68
N PRO A 26 8.72 -8.29 -9.87
CA PRO A 26 9.64 -8.10 -8.75
C PRO A 26 9.08 -7.22 -7.65
N ARG A 27 8.31 -6.18 -7.98
CA ARG A 27 7.65 -5.30 -7.00
C ARG A 27 6.62 -6.07 -6.18
N ILE A 28 5.85 -6.95 -6.82
CA ILE A 28 4.89 -7.81 -6.13
C ILE A 28 5.60 -8.73 -5.15
N SER A 29 6.68 -9.39 -5.57
CA SER A 29 7.45 -10.30 -4.72
C SER A 29 8.00 -9.59 -3.49
N LYS A 30 8.53 -8.38 -3.67
CA LYS A 30 9.03 -7.57 -2.55
C LYS A 30 7.90 -7.15 -1.61
N ALA A 31 6.75 -6.75 -2.15
CA ALA A 31 5.60 -6.36 -1.34
C ALA A 31 5.09 -7.53 -0.49
N ILE A 32 5.01 -8.71 -1.06
CA ILE A 32 4.59 -9.91 -0.33
C ILE A 32 5.57 -10.22 0.79
N LYS A 33 6.86 -10.15 0.53
CA LYS A 33 7.88 -10.36 1.54
C LYS A 33 7.77 -9.35 2.68
N MET A 34 7.59 -8.07 2.36
CA MET A 34 7.42 -7.01 3.36
C MET A 34 6.17 -7.25 4.21
N PHE A 35 5.09 -7.72 3.61
CA PHE A 35 3.86 -8.01 4.33
C PHE A 35 3.98 -9.23 5.24
N LYS A 36 4.50 -10.35 4.70
CA LYS A 36 4.57 -11.63 5.42
C LYS A 36 5.65 -11.68 6.48
N LYS A 37 6.85 -11.23 6.15
CA LYS A 37 8.06 -11.51 6.93
C LYS A 37 8.58 -10.32 7.70
N GLU A 38 8.41 -9.12 7.17
CA GLU A 38 9.10 -7.94 7.69
C GLU A 38 8.17 -6.98 8.44
N SER A 39 6.85 -7.21 8.38
CA SER A 39 5.84 -6.39 9.08
C SER A 39 6.04 -4.90 8.86
N ASN A 40 6.24 -4.51 7.60
CA ASN A 40 6.58 -3.13 7.26
C ASN A 40 5.37 -2.18 7.25
N LEU A 41 4.14 -2.71 7.24
CA LEU A 41 2.95 -1.87 7.27
C LEU A 41 2.75 -1.28 8.67
N LEU A 42 2.74 0.05 8.76
CA LEU A 42 2.60 0.77 10.03
C LEU A 42 1.23 1.39 10.22
N TYR A 43 0.56 1.77 9.13
CA TYR A 43 -0.72 2.47 9.18
C TYR A 43 -1.44 2.29 7.86
N ILE A 44 -2.76 2.13 7.92
CA ILE A 44 -3.60 2.03 6.72
C ILE A 44 -4.92 2.74 6.99
N ASP A 45 -5.38 3.50 6.01
CA ASP A 45 -6.65 4.22 6.06
C ASP A 45 -7.31 4.10 4.69
N LYS A 46 -8.37 3.34 4.61
CA LYS A 46 -9.14 3.17 3.37
C LYS A 46 -10.53 3.77 3.53
N THR A 47 -10.87 4.65 2.58
CA THR A 47 -12.24 5.16 2.41
C THR A 47 -12.83 4.65 1.10
N ASP A 48 -14.02 5.10 0.74
CA ASP A 48 -14.66 4.71 -0.52
C ASP A 48 -13.85 5.17 -1.74
N ASP A 49 -13.09 6.25 -1.60
CA ASP A 49 -12.39 6.89 -2.71
C ASP A 49 -10.88 6.92 -2.58
N THR A 50 -10.33 6.61 -1.41
CA THR A 50 -8.90 6.76 -1.16
C THR A 50 -8.33 5.59 -0.37
N LEU A 51 -7.06 5.30 -0.63
CA LEU A 51 -6.24 4.40 0.17
C LEU A 51 -4.97 5.15 0.54
N LYS A 52 -4.72 5.27 1.85
CA LYS A 52 -3.52 5.92 2.37
C LYS A 52 -2.86 4.96 3.35
N ALA A 53 -1.54 4.96 3.37
CA ALA A 53 -0.80 4.09 4.28
C ALA A 53 0.56 4.67 4.61
N VAL A 54 1.12 4.23 5.73
CA VAL A 54 2.50 4.50 6.11
C VAL A 54 3.21 3.16 6.23
N ILE A 55 4.37 3.06 5.60
CA ILE A 55 5.12 1.83 5.46
C ILE A 55 6.58 2.12 5.81
N LYS A 56 7.17 1.34 6.72
CA LYS A 56 8.59 1.52 7.01
C LYS A 56 9.45 0.96 5.88
N SER A 57 10.61 1.59 5.66
CA SER A 57 11.54 1.20 4.62
C SER A 57 12.02 -0.24 4.80
N GLN A 58 12.16 -0.96 3.70
CA GLN A 58 12.73 -2.29 3.69
C GLN A 58 14.24 -2.27 3.96
N THR A 59 14.94 -1.26 3.45
CA THR A 59 16.40 -1.14 3.57
C THR A 59 16.84 -0.32 4.77
N HIS A 60 16.02 0.62 5.22
CA HIS A 60 16.34 1.51 6.35
C HIS A 60 15.16 1.57 7.32
N PRO A 61 14.75 0.44 7.94
CA PRO A 61 13.52 0.38 8.72
C PRO A 61 13.50 1.29 9.95
N ASP A 62 14.66 1.66 10.49
CA ASP A 62 14.74 2.54 11.66
C ASP A 62 14.79 4.02 11.30
N LYS A 63 14.95 4.37 10.02
CA LYS A 63 15.19 5.73 9.59
C LYS A 63 14.18 6.29 8.60
N LEU A 64 13.61 5.44 7.76
CA LEU A 64 12.74 5.88 6.68
C LEU A 64 11.37 5.25 6.75
N GLU A 65 10.36 6.09 6.58
CA GLU A 65 8.97 5.70 6.40
C GLU A 65 8.46 6.30 5.09
N TYR A 66 7.55 5.59 4.45
CA TYR A 66 6.91 6.03 3.22
C TYR A 66 5.44 6.26 3.45
N ALA A 67 4.91 7.37 2.94
CA ALA A 67 3.48 7.58 2.82
C ALA A 67 3.05 7.27 1.40
N ILE A 68 1.97 6.51 1.26
CA ILE A 68 1.37 6.24 -0.05
C ILE A 68 -0.04 6.79 -0.10
N SER A 69 -0.46 7.16 -1.28
CA SER A 69 -1.85 7.51 -1.55
C SER A 69 -2.24 6.96 -2.91
N LEU A 70 -3.38 6.31 -2.97
CA LEU A 70 -4.00 5.85 -4.22
C LEU A 70 -5.48 6.20 -4.15
N ASN A 71 -5.95 6.94 -5.14
CA ASN A 71 -7.35 7.34 -5.23
C ASN A 71 -8.09 6.47 -6.24
N SER A 72 -9.41 6.41 -6.10
CA SER A 72 -10.26 5.62 -7.00
C SER A 72 -10.14 6.07 -8.45
N ASN A 73 -9.84 7.34 -8.68
CA ASN A 73 -9.64 7.89 -10.04
C ASN A 73 -8.26 7.55 -10.63
N GLY A 74 -7.40 6.89 -9.87
CA GLY A 74 -6.08 6.48 -10.33
C GLY A 74 -4.94 7.42 -9.96
N ASN A 75 -5.18 8.56 -9.35
CA ASN A 75 -4.11 9.43 -8.85
C ASN A 75 -3.37 8.72 -7.73
N PHE A 76 -2.06 8.77 -7.74
CA PHE A 76 -1.25 8.08 -6.74
C PHE A 76 0.08 8.78 -6.51
N PHE A 77 0.63 8.58 -5.31
CA PHE A 77 1.99 8.97 -4.99
C PHE A 77 2.59 8.07 -3.92
N CYS A 78 3.88 8.13 -3.78
CA CYS A 78 4.64 7.52 -2.70
C CYS A 78 5.87 8.38 -2.41
N GLY A 79 6.15 8.62 -1.15
CA GLY A 79 7.33 9.41 -0.76
C GLY A 79 7.66 9.27 0.71
N THR A 80 8.86 9.75 1.08
CA THR A 80 9.37 9.61 2.45
C THR A 80 8.87 10.71 3.37
N GLN A 81 9.09 10.54 4.68
CA GLN A 81 8.79 11.59 5.68
C GLN A 81 9.63 12.85 5.47
N ASN A 82 10.73 12.75 4.73
CA ASN A 82 11.56 13.90 4.36
C ASN A 82 11.05 14.55 3.06
N LEU A 83 9.90 14.12 2.57
CA LEU A 83 9.20 14.67 1.41
C LEU A 83 9.96 14.46 0.09
N PHE A 84 10.65 13.33 -0.05
CA PHE A 84 11.25 12.90 -1.30
C PHE A 84 10.41 11.81 -1.96
N PRO A 85 10.13 11.91 -3.26
CA PRO A 85 9.39 10.86 -3.95
C PRO A 85 10.11 9.51 -3.87
N CYS A 86 9.32 8.43 -3.82
CA CYS A 86 9.86 7.08 -3.82
C CYS A 86 10.56 6.78 -5.16
N GLY A 87 11.81 6.34 -5.08
CA GLY A 87 12.59 6.00 -6.27
C GLY A 87 12.10 4.76 -7.01
N GLY A 88 11.25 3.95 -6.38
CA GLY A 88 10.72 2.74 -6.98
C GLY A 88 9.47 2.94 -7.85
N LEU A 89 8.94 4.16 -7.93
CA LEU A 89 7.75 4.42 -8.74
C LEU A 89 8.02 4.27 -10.25
N ARG A 90 8.94 5.03 -10.78
CA ARG A 90 9.29 4.99 -12.21
C ARG A 90 8.04 5.01 -13.11
N GLY A 91 7.08 5.90 -12.79
CA GLY A 91 5.85 6.07 -13.55
C GLY A 91 4.75 5.04 -13.26
N LYS A 92 4.97 4.07 -12.38
CA LYS A 92 4.02 3.01 -12.06
C LYS A 92 3.93 2.82 -10.55
N ILE A 93 2.90 2.12 -10.10
CA ILE A 93 2.76 1.83 -8.66
C ILE A 93 3.98 1.05 -8.17
N CYS A 94 4.48 1.43 -6.99
CA CYS A 94 5.66 0.83 -6.38
C CYS A 94 5.28 -0.32 -5.44
N LYS A 95 6.31 -0.99 -4.90
CA LYS A 95 6.09 -2.08 -3.93
C LYS A 95 5.32 -1.62 -2.69
N HIS A 96 5.48 -0.36 -2.27
CA HIS A 96 4.79 0.19 -1.10
C HIS A 96 3.27 0.30 -1.35
N ILE A 97 2.88 0.76 -2.53
CA ILE A 97 1.46 0.83 -2.92
C ILE A 97 0.88 -0.59 -3.05
N ILE A 98 1.63 -1.51 -3.65
CA ILE A 98 1.20 -2.90 -3.78
C ILE A 98 1.00 -3.53 -2.40
N LEU A 99 1.90 -3.27 -1.46
CA LEU A 99 1.77 -3.74 -0.08
C LEU A 99 0.46 -3.24 0.55
N ALA A 100 0.15 -1.95 0.39
CA ALA A 100 -1.08 -1.38 0.92
C ALA A 100 -2.32 -2.02 0.28
N LEU A 101 -2.27 -2.32 -1.00
CA LEU A 101 -3.37 -3.00 -1.70
C LEU A 101 -3.58 -4.41 -1.16
N ILE A 102 -2.50 -5.16 -0.97
CA ILE A 102 -2.56 -6.50 -0.39
C ILE A 102 -3.17 -6.45 1.01
N ALA A 103 -2.73 -5.52 1.84
CA ALA A 103 -3.26 -5.36 3.20
C ALA A 103 -4.75 -5.00 3.20
N THR A 104 -5.18 -4.15 2.27
CA THR A 104 -6.58 -3.77 2.13
C THR A 104 -7.45 -4.98 1.80
N ILE A 105 -6.99 -5.82 0.89
CA ILE A 105 -7.72 -7.03 0.49
C ILE A 105 -7.70 -8.06 1.63
N LYS A 106 -6.55 -8.25 2.26
CA LYS A 106 -6.38 -9.20 3.37
C LYS A 106 -7.31 -8.87 4.54
N SER A 107 -7.47 -7.58 4.84
CA SER A 107 -8.31 -7.12 5.95
C SER A 107 -9.79 -6.95 5.57
N ASN A 108 -10.17 -7.31 4.35
CA ASN A 108 -11.54 -7.20 3.83
C ASN A 108 -12.07 -5.77 3.77
N GLN A 109 -11.21 -4.78 3.69
CA GLN A 109 -11.60 -3.37 3.53
C GLN A 109 -11.85 -2.99 2.07
N GLY A 110 -11.39 -3.82 1.14
CA GLY A 110 -11.63 -3.65 -0.28
C GLY A 110 -11.60 -5.01 -0.97
N SER A 111 -12.39 -5.14 -2.04
CA SER A 111 -12.41 -6.35 -2.84
C SER A 111 -11.25 -6.35 -3.85
N VAL A 112 -10.91 -7.53 -4.36
CA VAL A 112 -9.94 -7.67 -5.44
C VAL A 112 -10.37 -6.84 -6.65
N ASP A 113 -11.65 -6.93 -7.03
CA ASP A 113 -12.14 -6.22 -8.21
C ASP A 113 -12.11 -4.70 -8.04
N GLU A 114 -12.45 -4.20 -6.85
CA GLU A 114 -12.36 -2.78 -6.55
C GLU A 114 -10.92 -2.28 -6.67
N MET A 115 -9.99 -2.97 -6.04
CA MET A 115 -8.60 -2.56 -6.03
C MET A 115 -7.98 -2.63 -7.43
N ILE A 116 -8.35 -3.62 -8.22
CA ILE A 116 -7.89 -3.73 -9.61
C ILE A 116 -8.45 -2.59 -10.47
N ARG A 117 -9.69 -2.16 -10.24
CA ARG A 117 -10.24 -0.99 -10.96
C ARG A 117 -9.41 0.27 -10.65
N TRP A 118 -9.04 0.49 -9.39
CA TRP A 118 -8.21 1.64 -9.01
C TRP A 118 -6.84 1.57 -9.68
N VAL A 119 -6.25 0.38 -9.72
CA VAL A 119 -4.97 0.16 -10.41
C VAL A 119 -5.10 0.39 -11.91
N ASP A 120 -6.16 -0.10 -12.53
CA ASP A 120 -6.41 0.14 -13.96
C ASP A 120 -6.44 1.63 -14.28
N ASN A 121 -7.02 2.43 -13.38
CA ASN A 121 -7.09 3.87 -13.57
C ASN A 121 -5.73 4.56 -13.44
N THR A 122 -4.73 3.92 -12.85
CA THR A 122 -3.38 4.49 -12.74
C THR A 122 -2.59 4.44 -14.04
N LYS A 123 -3.00 3.62 -15.01
CA LYS A 123 -2.20 3.34 -16.21
C LYS A 123 -1.89 4.56 -17.05
N SER A 124 -2.82 5.51 -17.09
CA SER A 124 -2.68 6.73 -17.88
C SER A 124 -2.27 7.94 -17.04
N ILE A 125 -1.97 7.73 -15.77
CA ILE A 125 -1.68 8.80 -14.82
C ILE A 125 -0.22 8.71 -14.39
N LYS A 126 0.48 9.85 -14.41
CA LYS A 126 1.82 9.94 -13.85
C LYS A 126 1.72 10.25 -12.36
N PRO A 127 2.53 9.57 -11.52
CA PRO A 127 2.52 9.88 -10.08
C PRO A 127 2.97 11.32 -9.86
N LYS A 128 2.24 12.02 -9.00
CA LYS A 128 2.57 13.38 -8.61
C LYS A 128 2.65 13.44 -7.10
N PHE A 129 3.84 13.72 -6.57
CA PHE A 129 4.04 13.77 -5.14
C PHE A 129 3.43 15.06 -4.57
N MET A 130 2.40 14.89 -3.75
CA MET A 130 1.67 15.97 -3.12
C MET A 130 2.18 16.16 -1.70
N LYS A 131 3.16 17.03 -1.50
CA LYS A 131 3.81 17.24 -0.19
C LYS A 131 2.82 17.56 0.93
N PRO A 132 1.83 18.45 0.75
CA PRO A 132 0.86 18.70 1.81
C PRO A 132 0.04 17.47 2.19
N GLN A 133 -0.34 16.65 1.22
CA GLN A 133 -1.09 15.42 1.46
C GLN A 133 -0.23 14.38 2.16
N ALA A 134 1.04 14.24 1.76
CA ALA A 134 1.97 13.33 2.41
C ALA A 134 2.19 13.73 3.88
N THR A 135 2.39 15.01 4.15
CA THR A 135 2.54 15.54 5.50
C THR A 135 1.30 15.21 6.33
N ALA A 136 0.10 15.40 5.77
CA ALA A 136 -1.15 15.10 6.48
C ALA A 136 -1.24 13.61 6.84
N ILE A 137 -0.79 12.71 5.96
CA ILE A 137 -0.78 11.28 6.23
C ILE A 137 0.15 10.96 7.41
N PHE A 138 1.36 11.50 7.43
CA PHE A 138 2.30 11.28 8.53
C PHE A 138 1.78 11.84 9.85
N VAL A 139 1.17 13.03 9.83
CA VAL A 139 0.58 13.62 11.03
C VAL A 139 -0.54 12.73 11.59
N LYS A 140 -1.41 12.24 10.73
CA LYS A 140 -2.50 11.36 11.14
C LYS A 140 -1.98 10.05 11.72
N TYR A 141 -0.96 9.49 11.12
CA TYR A 141 -0.29 8.29 11.63
C TYR A 141 0.33 8.57 13.00
N GLN A 142 1.04 9.68 13.16
CA GLN A 142 1.65 10.05 14.44
C GLN A 142 0.59 10.24 15.53
N ASN A 143 -0.51 10.89 15.20
CA ASN A 143 -1.62 11.08 16.14
C ASN A 143 -2.24 9.75 16.56
N ALA A 144 -2.30 8.78 15.67
CA ALA A 144 -2.80 7.44 15.99
C ALA A 144 -1.85 6.72 16.96
N ILE A 145 -0.54 6.82 16.75
CA ILE A 145 0.45 6.25 17.67
C ILE A 145 0.35 6.88 19.05
N ASP A 146 0.16 8.19 19.10
CA ASP A 146 0.08 8.94 20.36
C ASP A 146 -1.26 8.79 21.08
N GLY A 147 -2.22 8.08 20.45
CA GLY A 147 -3.53 7.84 21.03
C GLY A 147 -4.46 9.05 20.96
N ILE A 148 -4.12 10.08 20.17
CA ILE A 148 -4.94 11.28 20.01
C ILE A 148 -6.20 10.97 19.20
N ILE A 149 -6.10 10.05 18.23
CA ILE A 149 -7.24 9.55 17.47
C ILE A 149 -7.35 8.04 17.67
N GLU A 150 -8.58 7.56 17.68
CA GLU A 150 -8.82 6.12 17.72
C GLU A 150 -8.55 5.55 16.34
N TRP A 151 -7.44 4.83 16.22
CA TRP A 151 -7.14 4.10 15.01
C TRP A 151 -6.73 2.68 15.36
N ARG A 152 -7.27 1.76 14.63
CA ARG A 152 -6.84 0.37 14.67
C ARG A 152 -6.39 0.00 13.27
N PRO A 153 -5.30 -0.74 13.12
CA PRO A 153 -4.94 -1.31 11.81
C PRO A 153 -5.98 -2.36 11.43
N VAL A 154 -7.13 -2.04 11.64
CA VAL A 154 -8.41 -2.69 11.61
C VAL A 154 -8.30 -4.10 11.11
N GLU A 155 -8.53 -5.04 11.98
CA GLU A 155 -8.61 -6.44 11.60
C GLU A 155 -7.33 -7.00 10.97
N ILE A 156 -6.22 -6.25 10.98
CA ILE A 156 -4.92 -6.82 10.67
C ILE A 156 -4.26 -7.18 11.98
N LEU A 157 -4.67 -8.30 12.54
CA LEU A 157 -4.12 -8.81 13.78
C LEU A 157 -2.82 -9.54 13.52
N PRO A 158 -1.96 -9.76 14.54
CA PRO A 158 -0.70 -10.50 14.36
C PRO A 158 -0.90 -11.85 13.69
N GLU A 159 -1.95 -12.57 14.01
CA GLU A 159 -2.28 -13.85 13.38
C GLU A 159 -2.59 -13.73 11.90
N ASP A 160 -3.06 -12.57 11.43
CA ASP A 160 -3.30 -12.36 10.02
C ASP A 160 -2.00 -12.31 9.22
N PHE A 161 -0.94 -11.78 9.82
CA PHE A 161 0.38 -11.79 9.22
C PHE A 161 0.98 -13.20 9.17
N MET A 162 0.60 -14.05 10.11
CA MET A 162 1.07 -15.43 10.18
C MET A 162 0.26 -16.39 9.33
N ALA A 163 -0.89 -15.97 8.84
CA ALA A 163 -1.78 -16.79 8.03
C ALA A 163 -1.28 -17.03 6.60
N PHE A 164 -0.26 -16.35 6.20
CA PHE A 164 0.35 -16.56 4.90
C PHE A 164 1.22 -17.81 4.88
#